data_c47b12929275c13cfc87ad83a5de3856
#
_entry.id   c47b12929275c13cfc87ad83a5de3856
#
_cell.length_a   1.000
_cell.length_b   1.000
_cell.length_c   1.000
_cell.angle_alpha   90.00
_cell.angle_beta   90.00
_cell.angle_gamma   90.00
#
_symmetry.space_group_name_H-M   'P 1'
#
loop_
_entity.id
_entity.type
_entity.pdbx_description
1 polymer ?
#
loop_
_entity_poly.entity_id
_entity_poly.type
_entity_poly.pdbx_seq_one_letter_code
_entity_poly.pdbx_strand_id
1 'polypeptide(L)'
;MRGYRTGLRFFWTVLLSAGFTVGAHAQEVGPASGSLVIVGGGLRDEEIIERFLQLAGGPDAPIVVIPTAGSSERYDQYSPGLRQFREAGATQLTVLHTRDRDEANSDAFVAPLREARGVWFGGGRQWRLADSYLNTKVHEGLRALLERGGVIGGTSAGATIQGSYLVRGDTRTNTIMMGDHEEGLAFLRNVAIDQHLLKRNRQFDLIEVVEAHSDLLGIGVDENTAIVVRGDMFEVIGQSYVAIYDHSRQLGPGGRYYLLAPGDRYNLRTRQAYRLTMSVEPFERIKQEPWPER
;
A
#
# COMPACT_ATOMS: atom_id res chain seq x y z
N MET A 1 18.18 -20.48 89.67
CA MET A 1 17.06 -20.62 88.74
C MET A 1 17.43 -19.89 87.47
N ARG A 2 17.75 -20.61 86.37
CA ARG A 2 18.21 -20.06 85.12
C ARG A 2 17.02 -20.04 84.11
N GLY A 3 16.62 -18.86 83.66
CA GLY A 3 15.58 -18.70 82.69
C GLY A 3 16.15 -18.72 81.26
N TYR A 4 15.64 -19.61 80.41
CA TYR A 4 15.95 -19.67 78.96
C TYR A 4 15.07 -18.69 78.22
N ARG A 5 15.69 -17.78 77.41
CA ARG A 5 15.03 -16.93 76.41
C ARG A 5 15.18 -17.59 75.04
N THR A 6 14.09 -18.08 74.51
CA THR A 6 13.98 -18.55 73.11
C THR A 6 13.72 -17.36 72.17
N GLY A 7 14.72 -17.05 71.34
CA GLY A 7 14.58 -16.02 70.28
C GLY A 7 13.97 -16.60 68.98
N LEU A 8 12.83 -16.09 68.61
CA LEU A 8 12.12 -16.42 67.37
C LEU A 8 12.73 -15.58 66.25
N ARG A 9 13.43 -16.22 65.34
CA ARG A 9 13.94 -15.57 64.08
C ARG A 9 12.87 -15.63 63.02
N PHE A 10 12.30 -14.48 62.61
CA PHE A 10 11.48 -14.33 61.47
C PHE A 10 12.37 -14.25 60.23
N PHE A 11 12.27 -15.23 59.30
CA PHE A 11 12.82 -15.14 57.95
C PHE A 11 11.80 -14.42 57.07
N TRP A 12 12.17 -13.24 56.56
CA TRP A 12 11.45 -12.56 55.54
C TRP A 12 11.90 -13.12 54.18
N THR A 13 11.03 -13.88 53.50
CA THR A 13 11.25 -14.30 52.12
C THR A 13 10.76 -13.18 51.20
N VAL A 14 11.71 -12.47 50.56
CA VAL A 14 11.41 -11.50 49.55
C VAL A 14 11.15 -12.26 48.23
N LEU A 15 9.90 -12.36 47.83
CA LEU A 15 9.52 -12.83 46.49
C LEU A 15 9.81 -11.69 45.48
N LEU A 16 10.90 -11.80 44.72
CA LEU A 16 11.12 -11.00 43.52
C LEU A 16 10.17 -11.52 42.41
N SER A 17 9.05 -10.84 42.19
CA SER A 17 8.25 -11.02 41.02
C SER A 17 8.95 -10.33 39.82
N ALA A 18 9.62 -11.11 38.99
CA ALA A 18 10.08 -10.63 37.66
C ALA A 18 8.86 -10.37 36.82
N GLY A 19 8.42 -9.11 36.75
CA GLY A 19 7.42 -8.67 35.82
C GLY A 19 7.99 -8.74 34.41
N PHE A 20 7.61 -9.74 33.64
CA PHE A 20 7.77 -9.72 32.17
C PHE A 20 6.86 -8.62 31.64
N THR A 21 7.42 -7.45 31.36
CA THR A 21 6.78 -6.45 30.49
C THR A 21 6.80 -7.04 29.07
N VAL A 22 5.70 -7.66 28.66
CA VAL A 22 5.42 -7.89 27.24
C VAL A 22 5.31 -6.49 26.63
N GLY A 23 6.40 -6.03 26.02
CA GLY A 23 6.36 -4.82 25.22
C GLY A 23 5.27 -5.02 24.14
N ALA A 24 4.25 -4.17 24.16
CA ALA A 24 3.30 -4.11 23.04
C ALA A 24 4.12 -3.79 21.79
N HIS A 25 4.42 -4.83 21.01
CA HIS A 25 4.98 -4.61 19.67
C HIS A 25 3.94 -3.80 18.90
N ALA A 26 4.24 -2.54 18.62
CA ALA A 26 3.41 -1.72 17.76
C ALA A 26 3.20 -2.52 16.46
N GLN A 27 1.93 -2.76 16.12
CA GLN A 27 1.55 -3.59 14.98
C GLN A 27 2.15 -2.99 13.70
N GLU A 28 2.84 -3.82 12.90
CA GLU A 28 3.37 -3.42 11.60
C GLU A 28 2.23 -2.93 10.70
N VAL A 29 2.45 -1.84 9.96
CA VAL A 29 1.48 -1.24 9.03
C VAL A 29 1.62 -1.87 7.64
N GLY A 30 2.85 -2.00 7.18
CA GLY A 30 3.17 -2.65 5.91
C GLY A 30 3.34 -4.17 6.02
N PRO A 31 3.65 -4.85 4.91
CA PRO A 31 3.84 -6.29 4.91
C PRO A 31 5.14 -6.66 5.64
N ALA A 32 5.07 -7.66 6.55
CA ALA A 32 6.24 -8.16 7.29
C ALA A 32 7.32 -8.74 6.36
N SER A 33 6.92 -9.26 5.20
CA SER A 33 7.77 -9.76 4.13
C SER A 33 7.20 -9.37 2.77
N GLY A 34 8.01 -9.46 1.72
CA GLY A 34 7.60 -9.09 0.38
C GLY A 34 7.56 -7.57 0.17
N SER A 35 6.91 -7.17 -0.91
CA SER A 35 6.87 -5.76 -1.31
C SER A 35 5.53 -5.40 -1.95
N LEU A 36 5.17 -4.11 -1.89
CA LEU A 36 4.03 -3.58 -2.64
C LEU A 36 4.50 -2.52 -3.64
N VAL A 37 3.85 -2.46 -4.82
CA VAL A 37 4.03 -1.39 -5.81
C VAL A 37 2.67 -0.79 -6.10
N ILE A 38 2.39 0.36 -5.51
CA ILE A 38 1.06 0.98 -5.48
C ILE A 38 1.06 2.19 -6.40
N VAL A 39 0.39 2.09 -7.55
CA VAL A 39 0.45 3.08 -8.63
C VAL A 39 -0.85 3.87 -8.73
N GLY A 40 -0.78 5.19 -8.73
CA GLY A 40 -1.96 6.06 -8.74
C GLY A 40 -2.80 6.04 -10.03
N GLY A 41 -2.33 5.38 -11.07
CA GLY A 41 -3.02 5.27 -12.35
C GLY A 41 -2.20 5.83 -13.50
N GLY A 42 -2.73 5.81 -14.72
CA GLY A 42 -2.11 6.42 -15.90
C GLY A 42 -0.68 5.94 -16.16
N LEU A 43 -0.40 4.68 -15.83
CA LEU A 43 0.94 4.09 -15.87
C LEU A 43 1.54 4.11 -17.30
N ARG A 44 2.59 4.88 -17.46
CA ARG A 44 3.37 5.02 -18.72
C ARG A 44 4.88 4.95 -18.46
N ASP A 45 5.30 5.09 -17.21
CA ASP A 45 6.69 5.06 -16.81
C ASP A 45 7.16 3.61 -16.75
N GLU A 46 8.11 3.27 -17.60
CA GLU A 46 8.68 1.93 -17.71
C GLU A 46 9.40 1.55 -16.41
N GLU A 47 10.03 2.51 -15.71
CA GLU A 47 10.74 2.28 -14.45
C GLU A 47 9.85 1.63 -13.39
N ILE A 48 8.57 1.98 -13.34
CA ILE A 48 7.63 1.41 -12.35
C ILE A 48 7.41 -0.09 -12.62
N ILE A 49 7.24 -0.48 -13.89
CA ILE A 49 7.08 -1.89 -14.28
C ILE A 49 8.38 -2.66 -14.10
N GLU A 50 9.51 -2.08 -14.49
CA GLU A 50 10.82 -2.67 -14.27
C GLU A 50 11.08 -2.90 -12.78
N ARG A 51 10.76 -1.92 -11.93
CA ARG A 51 10.87 -2.05 -10.48
C ARG A 51 10.01 -3.20 -9.94
N PHE A 52 8.77 -3.34 -10.44
CA PHE A 52 7.91 -4.47 -10.07
C PHE A 52 8.53 -5.81 -10.49
N LEU A 53 9.01 -5.92 -11.75
CA LEU A 53 9.65 -7.15 -12.23
C LEU A 53 10.94 -7.48 -11.48
N GLN A 54 11.77 -6.49 -11.15
CA GLN A 54 12.95 -6.67 -10.31
C GLN A 54 12.58 -7.25 -8.94
N LEU A 55 11.53 -6.73 -8.31
CA LEU A 55 11.02 -7.21 -7.02
C LEU A 55 10.45 -8.63 -7.11
N ALA A 56 9.89 -9.00 -8.25
CA ALA A 56 9.42 -10.36 -8.52
C ALA A 56 10.58 -11.36 -8.74
N GLY A 57 11.78 -10.89 -9.02
CA GLY A 57 12.95 -11.73 -9.30
C GLY A 57 13.44 -11.71 -10.75
N GLY A 58 12.96 -10.74 -11.53
CA GLY A 58 13.37 -10.52 -12.92
C GLY A 58 12.30 -10.90 -13.95
N PRO A 59 12.63 -10.77 -15.26
CA PRO A 59 11.67 -10.96 -16.34
C PRO A 59 11.14 -12.40 -16.47
N ASP A 60 11.90 -13.40 -16.01
CA ASP A 60 11.51 -14.80 -16.06
C ASP A 60 10.73 -15.27 -14.82
N ALA A 61 10.42 -14.35 -13.90
CA ALA A 61 9.62 -14.68 -12.74
C ALA A 61 8.14 -14.92 -13.13
N PRO A 62 7.47 -15.93 -12.53
CA PRO A 62 6.05 -16.16 -12.76
C PRO A 62 5.22 -14.99 -12.20
N ILE A 63 4.51 -14.29 -13.08
CA ILE A 63 3.65 -13.15 -12.76
C ILE A 63 2.18 -13.51 -13.03
N VAL A 64 1.32 -13.27 -12.04
CA VAL A 64 -0.12 -13.38 -12.19
C VAL A 64 -0.72 -11.99 -12.33
N VAL A 65 -1.52 -11.77 -13.37
CA VAL A 65 -2.25 -10.52 -13.61
C VAL A 65 -3.73 -10.73 -13.30
N ILE A 66 -4.28 -9.87 -12.42
CA ILE A 66 -5.68 -9.89 -11.98
C ILE A 66 -6.41 -8.67 -12.54
N PRO A 67 -7.10 -8.77 -13.68
CA PRO A 67 -7.79 -7.67 -14.34
C PRO A 67 -9.24 -7.46 -13.84
N THR A 68 -9.67 -8.12 -12.77
CA THR A 68 -11.08 -8.26 -12.32
C THR A 68 -11.76 -6.92 -11.99
N ALA A 69 -10.99 -5.87 -11.65
CA ALA A 69 -11.53 -4.52 -11.53
C ALA A 69 -12.15 -3.99 -12.84
N GLY A 70 -11.70 -4.45 -13.98
CA GLY A 70 -12.20 -4.06 -15.29
C GLY A 70 -13.63 -4.50 -15.55
N SER A 71 -14.22 -4.06 -16.66
CA SER A 71 -15.64 -4.29 -17.00
C SER A 71 -15.89 -5.54 -17.83
N SER A 72 -14.84 -6.12 -18.44
CA SER A 72 -15.00 -7.32 -19.27
C SER A 72 -15.38 -8.55 -18.45
N GLU A 73 -16.17 -9.43 -19.05
CA GLU A 73 -16.53 -10.72 -18.47
C GLU A 73 -15.44 -11.79 -18.67
N ARG A 74 -14.52 -11.54 -19.60
CA ARG A 74 -13.45 -12.48 -19.93
C ARG A 74 -12.16 -11.72 -20.19
N TYR A 75 -11.08 -12.29 -19.70
CA TYR A 75 -9.72 -11.84 -19.95
C TYR A 75 -8.86 -13.04 -20.29
N ASP A 76 -7.94 -12.84 -21.21
CA ASP A 76 -7.02 -13.87 -21.69
C ASP A 76 -5.59 -13.33 -21.78
N GLN A 77 -4.71 -14.16 -22.28
CA GLN A 77 -3.30 -13.82 -22.48
C GLN A 77 -3.05 -12.67 -23.46
N TYR A 78 -4.03 -12.24 -24.24
CA TYR A 78 -3.92 -11.12 -25.20
C TYR A 78 -4.52 -9.83 -24.64
N SER A 79 -5.06 -9.86 -23.43
CA SER A 79 -5.68 -8.70 -22.80
C SER A 79 -4.70 -7.52 -22.70
N PRO A 80 -5.14 -6.29 -22.99
CA PRO A 80 -4.26 -5.11 -23.11
C PRO A 80 -3.42 -4.85 -21.86
N GLY A 81 -3.92 -5.19 -20.67
CA GLY A 81 -3.21 -5.02 -19.41
C GLY A 81 -1.91 -5.81 -19.27
N LEU A 82 -1.67 -6.82 -20.14
CA LEU A 82 -0.44 -7.62 -20.12
C LEU A 82 0.65 -7.04 -21.04
N ARG A 83 0.28 -6.13 -21.92
CA ARG A 83 1.19 -5.59 -22.94
C ARG A 83 2.43 -4.94 -22.31
N GLN A 84 2.24 -4.08 -21.32
CA GLN A 84 3.33 -3.37 -20.64
C GLN A 84 4.35 -4.33 -19.98
N PHE A 85 3.90 -5.47 -19.44
CA PHE A 85 4.81 -6.48 -18.86
C PHE A 85 5.62 -7.20 -19.92
N ARG A 86 5.00 -7.51 -21.09
CA ARG A 86 5.73 -8.11 -22.22
C ARG A 86 6.75 -7.15 -22.81
N GLU A 87 6.39 -5.87 -22.96
CA GLU A 87 7.30 -4.83 -23.43
C GLU A 87 8.49 -4.66 -22.48
N ALA A 88 8.28 -4.83 -21.16
CA ALA A 88 9.34 -4.86 -20.15
C ALA A 88 10.07 -6.23 -20.04
N GLY A 89 9.80 -7.19 -20.94
CA GLY A 89 10.49 -8.45 -21.06
C GLY A 89 9.94 -9.61 -20.23
N ALA A 90 8.77 -9.48 -19.56
CA ALA A 90 8.20 -10.59 -18.80
C ALA A 90 7.80 -11.77 -19.70
N THR A 91 8.32 -12.97 -19.38
CA THR A 91 8.14 -14.20 -20.18
C THR A 91 7.04 -15.11 -19.65
N GLN A 92 6.74 -15.06 -18.33
CA GLN A 92 5.79 -15.96 -17.66
C GLN A 92 4.61 -15.18 -17.08
N LEU A 93 3.60 -14.92 -17.90
CA LEU A 93 2.40 -14.18 -17.53
C LEU A 93 1.18 -15.10 -17.50
N THR A 94 0.46 -15.12 -16.39
CA THR A 94 -0.81 -15.84 -16.20
C THR A 94 -1.91 -14.84 -15.86
N VAL A 95 -3.07 -14.96 -16.49
CA VAL A 95 -4.27 -14.19 -16.14
C VAL A 95 -5.10 -14.96 -15.15
N LEU A 96 -5.48 -14.33 -14.04
CA LEU A 96 -6.37 -14.89 -13.03
C LEU A 96 -7.60 -13.99 -12.90
N HIS A 97 -8.76 -14.46 -13.37
CA HIS A 97 -9.99 -13.66 -13.37
C HIS A 97 -11.20 -14.51 -13.11
N THR A 98 -11.94 -14.18 -12.09
CA THR A 98 -13.32 -14.61 -11.86
C THR A 98 -14.06 -13.53 -11.06
N ARG A 99 -15.39 -13.53 -11.14
CA ARG A 99 -16.29 -12.80 -10.23
C ARG A 99 -17.13 -13.77 -9.41
N ASP A 100 -16.95 -15.05 -9.62
CA ASP A 100 -17.58 -16.11 -8.84
C ASP A 100 -16.72 -16.40 -7.60
N ARG A 101 -17.30 -16.19 -6.41
CA ARG A 101 -16.61 -16.41 -5.13
C ARG A 101 -16.36 -17.90 -4.84
N ASP A 102 -17.21 -18.78 -5.33
CA ASP A 102 -17.02 -20.22 -5.16
C ASP A 102 -15.82 -20.69 -5.99
N GLU A 103 -15.68 -20.17 -7.21
CA GLU A 103 -14.49 -20.39 -8.03
C GLU A 103 -13.24 -19.79 -7.36
N ALA A 104 -13.32 -18.54 -6.82
CA ALA A 104 -12.23 -17.90 -6.09
C ALA A 104 -11.79 -18.66 -4.81
N ASN A 105 -12.64 -19.55 -4.30
CA ASN A 105 -12.37 -20.44 -3.18
C ASN A 105 -11.92 -21.84 -3.61
N SER A 106 -11.80 -22.14 -4.90
CA SER A 106 -11.35 -23.45 -5.37
C SER A 106 -9.82 -23.56 -5.40
N ASP A 107 -9.28 -24.73 -5.05
CA ASP A 107 -7.84 -25.00 -5.08
C ASP A 107 -7.25 -24.93 -6.49
N ALA A 108 -8.05 -25.28 -7.49
CA ALA A 108 -7.64 -25.21 -8.89
C ALA A 108 -7.44 -23.75 -9.35
N PHE A 109 -8.36 -22.86 -8.97
CA PHE A 109 -8.28 -21.46 -9.34
C PHE A 109 -7.08 -20.74 -8.70
N VAL A 110 -6.80 -21.03 -7.43
CA VAL A 110 -5.68 -20.37 -6.72
C VAL A 110 -4.32 -21.00 -7.00
N ALA A 111 -4.25 -22.13 -7.70
CA ALA A 111 -3.00 -22.84 -7.97
C ALA A 111 -1.91 -21.96 -8.58
N PRO A 112 -2.18 -21.04 -9.55
CA PRO A 112 -1.17 -20.14 -10.09
C PRO A 112 -0.52 -19.22 -9.05
N LEU A 113 -1.24 -18.86 -7.97
CA LEU A 113 -0.71 -18.00 -6.90
C LEU A 113 0.36 -18.70 -6.06
N ARG A 114 0.39 -20.04 -6.03
CA ARG A 114 1.39 -20.80 -5.27
C ARG A 114 2.79 -20.65 -5.83
N GLU A 115 2.90 -20.60 -7.16
CA GLU A 115 4.17 -20.48 -7.89
C GLU A 115 4.52 -19.01 -8.21
N ALA A 116 3.53 -18.10 -8.16
CA ALA A 116 3.74 -16.71 -8.49
C ALA A 116 4.82 -16.06 -7.61
N ARG A 117 5.64 -15.22 -8.24
CA ARG A 117 6.61 -14.33 -7.59
C ARG A 117 6.10 -12.90 -7.57
N GLY A 118 5.21 -12.54 -8.48
CA GLY A 118 4.53 -11.27 -8.53
C GLY A 118 3.05 -11.42 -8.88
N VAL A 119 2.22 -10.54 -8.31
CA VAL A 119 0.81 -10.38 -8.66
C VAL A 119 0.54 -8.93 -8.99
N TRP A 120 -0.20 -8.68 -10.08
CA TRP A 120 -0.56 -7.33 -10.49
C TRP A 120 -2.06 -7.16 -10.66
N PHE A 121 -2.62 -6.19 -9.91
CA PHE A 121 -4.02 -5.80 -10.05
C PHE A 121 -4.20 -4.70 -11.10
N GLY A 122 -5.09 -4.93 -12.05
CA GLY A 122 -5.49 -3.94 -13.05
C GLY A 122 -6.36 -2.83 -12.48
N GLY A 123 -6.54 -1.77 -13.29
CA GLY A 123 -7.47 -0.67 -13.00
C GLY A 123 -8.92 -1.00 -13.33
N GLY A 124 -9.85 -0.15 -12.84
CA GLY A 124 -11.30 -0.28 -13.05
C GLY A 124 -12.10 0.17 -11.84
N ARG A 125 -12.92 -0.72 -11.30
CA ARG A 125 -13.74 -0.49 -10.11
C ARG A 125 -13.28 -1.41 -8.98
N GLN A 126 -12.77 -0.84 -7.90
CA GLN A 126 -12.17 -1.57 -6.79
C GLN A 126 -13.16 -2.44 -6.02
N TRP A 127 -14.44 -2.06 -5.96
CA TRP A 127 -15.47 -2.88 -5.35
C TRP A 127 -15.58 -4.28 -5.99
N ARG A 128 -15.31 -4.40 -7.30
CA ARG A 128 -15.29 -5.70 -7.98
C ARG A 128 -14.21 -6.63 -7.45
N LEU A 129 -13.05 -6.07 -7.07
CA LEU A 129 -11.98 -6.85 -6.45
C LEU A 129 -12.35 -7.29 -5.03
N ALA A 130 -13.00 -6.41 -4.26
CA ALA A 130 -13.49 -6.73 -2.93
C ALA A 130 -14.55 -7.84 -2.99
N ASP A 131 -15.58 -7.68 -3.83
CA ASP A 131 -16.63 -8.67 -4.02
C ASP A 131 -16.09 -10.04 -4.43
N SER A 132 -15.14 -10.06 -5.37
CA SER A 132 -14.63 -11.32 -5.90
C SER A 132 -13.67 -12.02 -4.95
N TYR A 133 -12.81 -11.29 -4.22
CA TYR A 133 -11.63 -11.89 -3.59
C TYR A 133 -11.50 -11.67 -2.10
N LEU A 134 -12.16 -10.67 -1.50
CA LEU A 134 -12.05 -10.41 -0.07
C LEU A 134 -12.51 -11.64 0.73
N ASN A 135 -11.68 -12.09 1.68
CA ASN A 135 -11.95 -13.27 2.52
C ASN A 135 -12.20 -14.56 1.72
N THR A 136 -11.45 -14.78 0.64
CA THR A 136 -11.43 -16.03 -0.15
C THR A 136 -10.04 -16.66 -0.14
N LYS A 137 -9.90 -17.88 -0.69
CA LYS A 137 -8.59 -18.51 -0.91
C LYS A 137 -7.66 -17.69 -1.80
N VAL A 138 -8.19 -16.86 -2.72
CA VAL A 138 -7.37 -15.90 -3.47
C VAL A 138 -6.73 -14.91 -2.51
N HIS A 139 -7.49 -14.33 -1.56
CA HIS A 139 -6.95 -13.40 -0.57
C HIS A 139 -5.86 -14.05 0.31
N GLU A 140 -6.09 -15.29 0.75
CA GLU A 140 -5.09 -16.07 1.49
C GLU A 140 -3.83 -16.34 0.65
N GLY A 141 -3.99 -16.72 -0.61
CA GLY A 141 -2.88 -16.94 -1.55
C GLY A 141 -2.04 -15.69 -1.80
N LEU A 142 -2.66 -14.51 -1.84
CA LEU A 142 -1.97 -13.22 -1.94
C LEU A 142 -1.16 -12.90 -0.68
N ARG A 143 -1.70 -13.15 0.50
CA ARG A 143 -0.95 -13.01 1.77
C ARG A 143 0.23 -13.97 1.83
N ALA A 144 0.00 -15.24 1.46
CA ALA A 144 1.08 -16.23 1.41
C ALA A 144 2.17 -15.87 0.37
N LEU A 145 1.82 -15.19 -0.73
CA LEU A 145 2.80 -14.66 -1.69
C LEU A 145 3.69 -13.60 -1.01
N LEU A 146 3.12 -12.66 -0.27
CA LEU A 146 3.91 -11.66 0.47
C LEU A 146 4.79 -12.33 1.54
N GLU A 147 4.26 -13.27 2.31
CA GLU A 147 4.98 -13.99 3.38
C GLU A 147 6.24 -14.70 2.85
N ARG A 148 6.20 -15.25 1.62
CA ARG A 148 7.37 -15.87 0.99
C ARG A 148 8.26 -14.88 0.20
N GLY A 149 8.06 -13.57 0.39
CA GLY A 149 8.92 -12.51 -0.17
C GLY A 149 8.54 -12.07 -1.59
N GLY A 150 7.35 -12.42 -2.08
CA GLY A 150 6.86 -11.97 -3.39
C GLY A 150 6.45 -10.49 -3.41
N VAL A 151 6.00 -10.02 -4.57
CA VAL A 151 5.54 -8.64 -4.76
C VAL A 151 4.09 -8.58 -5.23
N ILE A 152 3.32 -7.67 -4.64
CA ILE A 152 1.99 -7.30 -5.14
C ILE A 152 2.05 -5.88 -5.69
N GLY A 153 1.67 -5.72 -6.96
CA GLY A 153 1.53 -4.42 -7.61
C GLY A 153 0.10 -4.17 -8.03
N GLY A 154 -0.21 -2.91 -8.31
CA GLY A 154 -1.52 -2.56 -8.85
C GLY A 154 -1.65 -1.09 -9.19
N THR A 155 -2.51 -0.81 -10.17
CA THR A 155 -2.74 0.54 -10.66
C THR A 155 -4.20 0.96 -10.50
N SER A 156 -4.45 2.23 -10.14
CA SER A 156 -5.81 2.79 -9.98
C SER A 156 -6.63 1.97 -8.97
N ALA A 157 -7.70 1.28 -9.38
CA ALA A 157 -8.46 0.39 -8.51
C ALA A 157 -7.58 -0.70 -7.85
N GLY A 158 -6.57 -1.19 -8.58
CA GLY A 158 -5.59 -2.15 -8.06
C GLY A 158 -4.62 -1.56 -7.04
N ALA A 159 -4.44 -0.23 -7.01
CA ALA A 159 -3.74 0.47 -5.94
C ALA A 159 -4.62 0.56 -4.69
N THR A 160 -5.84 1.07 -4.87
CA THR A 160 -6.78 1.35 -3.76
C THR A 160 -7.12 0.10 -2.96
N ILE A 161 -7.30 -1.06 -3.63
CA ILE A 161 -7.67 -2.33 -2.96
C ILE A 161 -6.58 -2.83 -1.98
N GLN A 162 -5.33 -2.36 -2.08
CA GLN A 162 -4.23 -2.79 -1.22
C GLN A 162 -4.27 -2.20 0.20
N GLY A 163 -5.01 -1.11 0.40
CA GLY A 163 -5.29 -0.54 1.72
C GLY A 163 -6.25 -1.39 2.54
N SER A 164 -6.36 -1.10 3.82
CA SER A 164 -7.40 -1.71 4.69
C SER A 164 -8.75 -1.03 4.54
N TYR A 165 -8.77 0.29 4.32
CA TYR A 165 -9.99 1.03 4.03
C TYR A 165 -10.12 1.30 2.53
N LEU A 166 -11.26 0.89 1.95
CA LEU A 166 -11.50 0.94 0.51
C LEU A 166 -12.26 2.22 0.14
N VAL A 167 -11.54 3.28 -0.17
CA VAL A 167 -12.18 4.50 -0.68
C VAL A 167 -12.75 4.28 -2.08
N ARG A 168 -13.81 5.02 -2.43
CA ARG A 168 -14.50 4.94 -3.73
C ARG A 168 -14.99 3.53 -4.08
N GLY A 169 -15.28 2.72 -3.05
CA GLY A 169 -15.80 1.37 -3.20
C GLY A 169 -17.28 1.29 -3.53
N ASP A 170 -17.95 2.41 -3.79
CA ASP A 170 -19.39 2.46 -4.09
C ASP A 170 -19.70 1.82 -5.45
N THR A 171 -20.76 0.98 -5.50
CA THR A 171 -21.15 0.24 -6.72
C THR A 171 -21.75 1.14 -7.78
N ARG A 172 -22.39 2.26 -7.41
CA ARG A 172 -23.07 3.19 -8.31
C ARG A 172 -22.09 4.15 -8.98
N THR A 173 -21.15 4.70 -8.18
CA THR A 173 -20.21 5.71 -8.66
C THR A 173 -18.84 5.56 -8.02
N ASN A 174 -17.80 6.19 -8.60
CA ASN A 174 -16.46 6.27 -8.01
C ASN A 174 -16.16 7.65 -7.40
N THR A 175 -17.17 8.48 -7.22
CA THR A 175 -17.04 9.80 -6.58
C THR A 175 -17.37 9.76 -5.09
N ILE A 176 -18.16 8.79 -4.65
CA ILE A 176 -18.45 8.57 -3.23
C ILE A 176 -17.22 7.96 -2.57
N MET A 177 -16.64 8.66 -1.59
CA MET A 177 -15.43 8.23 -0.91
C MET A 177 -15.70 7.10 0.08
N MET A 178 -16.75 7.20 0.87
CA MET A 178 -17.24 6.22 1.85
C MET A 178 -18.53 5.63 1.30
N GLY A 179 -18.44 4.51 0.63
CA GLY A 179 -19.53 3.89 -0.11
C GLY A 179 -20.02 2.59 0.52
N ASP A 180 -20.64 1.74 -0.30
CA ASP A 180 -21.19 0.44 0.14
C ASP A 180 -20.11 -0.65 0.31
N HIS A 181 -18.86 -0.41 -0.13
CA HIS A 181 -17.69 -1.27 0.07
C HIS A 181 -16.58 -0.44 0.70
N GLU A 182 -16.29 -0.68 1.97
CA GLU A 182 -15.26 0.06 2.73
C GLU A 182 -14.07 -0.82 3.14
N GLU A 183 -14.09 -2.11 2.84
CA GLU A 183 -13.06 -3.05 3.22
C GLU A 183 -12.16 -3.42 2.03
N GLY A 184 -10.84 -3.22 2.18
CA GLY A 184 -9.83 -3.61 1.21
C GLY A 184 -9.08 -4.88 1.64
N LEU A 185 -8.07 -5.30 0.84
CA LEU A 185 -7.29 -6.51 1.11
C LEU A 185 -6.29 -6.36 2.28
N ALA A 186 -6.16 -5.15 2.82
CA ALA A 186 -5.37 -4.86 4.01
C ALA A 186 -3.90 -5.32 3.95
N PHE A 187 -3.25 -5.21 2.79
CA PHE A 187 -1.79 -5.37 2.70
C PHE A 187 -1.07 -4.20 3.36
N LEU A 188 -1.70 -3.00 3.37
CA LEU A 188 -1.39 -1.90 4.28
C LEU A 188 -2.50 -1.76 5.31
N ARG A 189 -2.16 -1.88 6.59
CA ARG A 189 -3.12 -1.79 7.70
C ARG A 189 -3.32 -0.34 8.12
N ASN A 190 -4.53 0.02 8.51
CA ASN A 190 -4.92 1.38 8.90
C ASN A 190 -4.55 2.43 7.85
N VAL A 191 -4.69 2.08 6.57
CA VAL A 191 -4.37 2.94 5.43
C VAL A 191 -5.52 2.97 4.45
N ALA A 192 -5.87 4.19 4.01
CA ALA A 192 -6.76 4.46 2.89
C ALA A 192 -5.92 4.99 1.71
N ILE A 193 -6.07 4.40 0.51
CA ILE A 193 -5.30 4.78 -0.67
C ILE A 193 -6.24 5.35 -1.71
N ASP A 194 -6.04 6.61 -2.12
CA ASP A 194 -6.71 7.21 -3.28
C ASP A 194 -5.74 7.34 -4.47
N GLN A 195 -6.30 7.44 -5.66
CA GLN A 195 -5.58 7.38 -6.93
C GLN A 195 -5.98 8.52 -7.88
N HIS A 196 -5.17 8.77 -8.93
CA HIS A 196 -5.32 9.87 -9.88
C HIS A 196 -5.38 11.25 -9.20
N LEU A 197 -4.58 11.44 -8.17
CA LEU A 197 -4.68 12.52 -7.20
C LEU A 197 -4.80 13.91 -7.84
N LEU A 198 -3.69 14.40 -8.40
CA LEU A 198 -3.64 15.73 -9.00
C LEU A 198 -4.26 15.76 -10.39
N LYS A 199 -4.11 14.66 -11.14
CA LYS A 199 -4.67 14.53 -12.48
C LYS A 199 -6.18 14.73 -12.53
N ARG A 200 -6.88 14.37 -11.46
CA ARG A 200 -8.35 14.47 -11.35
C ARG A 200 -8.80 15.44 -10.27
N ASN A 201 -7.91 16.32 -9.77
CA ASN A 201 -8.18 17.30 -8.71
C ASN A 201 -8.77 16.67 -7.42
N ARG A 202 -8.24 15.52 -7.01
CA ARG A 202 -8.70 14.73 -5.87
C ARG A 202 -7.96 15.00 -4.56
N GLN A 203 -7.08 16.00 -4.54
CA GLN A 203 -6.22 16.29 -3.38
C GLN A 203 -6.98 16.70 -2.10
N PHE A 204 -8.27 16.87 -2.17
CA PHE A 204 -9.10 17.19 -1.00
C PHE A 204 -10.01 16.03 -0.58
N ASP A 205 -10.12 14.97 -1.42
CA ASP A 205 -11.15 13.94 -1.25
C ASP A 205 -10.87 13.02 -0.04
N LEU A 206 -9.60 12.68 0.24
CA LEU A 206 -9.25 11.86 1.41
C LEU A 206 -9.43 12.60 2.75
N ILE A 207 -9.62 13.92 2.75
CA ILE A 207 -9.78 14.69 3.99
C ILE A 207 -11.00 14.21 4.77
N GLU A 208 -12.16 14.05 4.10
CA GLU A 208 -13.38 13.59 4.75
C GLU A 208 -13.24 12.18 5.34
N VAL A 209 -12.45 11.31 4.68
CA VAL A 209 -12.21 9.93 5.14
C VAL A 209 -11.38 9.91 6.42
N VAL A 210 -10.25 10.67 6.45
CA VAL A 210 -9.39 10.71 7.65
C VAL A 210 -9.98 11.53 8.78
N GLU A 211 -10.93 12.43 8.51
CA GLU A 211 -11.71 13.10 9.54
C GLU A 211 -12.77 12.18 10.17
N ALA A 212 -13.40 11.32 9.35
CA ALA A 212 -14.35 10.32 9.83
C ALA A 212 -13.66 9.15 10.56
N HIS A 213 -12.43 8.79 10.14
CA HIS A 213 -11.64 7.66 10.64
C HIS A 213 -10.24 8.15 11.03
N SER A 214 -10.12 8.80 12.18
CA SER A 214 -8.92 9.55 12.61
C SER A 214 -7.66 8.70 12.85
N ASP A 215 -7.77 7.40 12.96
CA ASP A 215 -6.69 6.43 13.06
C ASP A 215 -6.09 6.04 11.70
N LEU A 216 -6.85 6.23 10.61
CA LEU A 216 -6.37 5.96 9.27
C LEU A 216 -5.27 6.95 8.85
N LEU A 217 -4.32 6.42 8.09
CA LEU A 217 -3.39 7.21 7.27
C LEU A 217 -3.95 7.26 5.85
N GLY A 218 -4.20 8.46 5.34
CA GLY A 218 -4.57 8.67 3.94
C GLY A 218 -3.32 8.80 3.06
N ILE A 219 -3.27 8.08 1.95
CA ILE A 219 -2.20 8.16 0.94
C ILE A 219 -2.85 8.39 -0.42
N GLY A 220 -2.68 9.59 -0.98
CA GLY A 220 -3.12 9.90 -2.33
C GLY A 220 -1.96 9.78 -3.31
N VAL A 221 -2.08 8.93 -4.34
CA VAL A 221 -1.03 8.72 -5.34
C VAL A 221 -1.48 9.28 -6.69
N ASP A 222 -0.65 10.09 -7.33
CA ASP A 222 -1.00 10.65 -8.63
C ASP A 222 -0.68 9.70 -9.80
N GLU A 223 -1.18 10.04 -11.01
CA GLU A 223 -0.89 9.26 -12.21
C GLU A 223 0.61 9.18 -12.49
N ASN A 224 1.02 8.07 -13.07
CA ASN A 224 2.43 7.82 -13.44
C ASN A 224 3.42 7.96 -12.28
N THR A 225 2.94 7.67 -11.07
CA THR A 225 3.66 7.75 -9.80
C THR A 225 3.30 6.54 -8.96
N ALA A 226 4.25 6.04 -8.19
CA ALA A 226 4.04 4.89 -7.32
C ALA A 226 4.73 5.06 -5.96
N ILE A 227 4.23 4.34 -4.98
CA ILE A 227 4.99 4.03 -3.76
C ILE A 227 5.43 2.57 -3.81
N VAL A 228 6.70 2.34 -3.50
CA VAL A 228 7.29 1.01 -3.34
C VAL A 228 7.46 0.75 -1.86
N VAL A 229 6.68 -0.19 -1.32
CA VAL A 229 6.62 -0.47 0.13
C VAL A 229 7.41 -1.71 0.47
N ARG A 230 8.22 -1.64 1.53
CA ARG A 230 8.89 -2.78 2.17
C ARG A 230 8.83 -2.60 3.68
N GLY A 231 8.22 -3.54 4.37
CA GLY A 231 7.92 -3.36 5.79
C GLY A 231 7.15 -2.06 6.02
N ASP A 232 7.53 -1.30 7.01
CA ASP A 232 6.91 -0.01 7.32
C ASP A 232 7.48 1.18 6.53
N MET A 233 8.36 0.96 5.56
CA MET A 233 8.94 2.03 4.74
C MET A 233 8.42 1.99 3.32
N PHE A 234 8.12 3.16 2.76
CA PHE A 234 7.98 3.29 1.32
C PHE A 234 8.89 4.37 0.73
N GLU A 235 9.16 4.25 -0.56
CA GLU A 235 9.83 5.20 -1.43
C GLU A 235 8.88 5.64 -2.54
N VAL A 236 8.89 6.91 -2.89
CA VAL A 236 8.14 7.46 -4.03
C VAL A 236 8.97 7.33 -5.30
N ILE A 237 8.42 6.76 -6.36
CA ILE A 237 9.02 6.70 -7.70
C ILE A 237 8.04 7.21 -8.77
N GLY A 238 8.55 7.52 -9.95
CA GLY A 238 7.74 8.02 -11.07
C GLY A 238 7.84 9.54 -11.22
N GLN A 239 6.80 10.20 -11.74
CA GLN A 239 6.91 11.55 -12.29
C GLN A 239 6.11 12.63 -11.58
N SER A 240 5.25 12.30 -10.62
CA SER A 240 4.40 13.25 -9.91
C SER A 240 4.52 13.07 -8.39
N TYR A 241 3.47 13.33 -7.65
CA TYR A 241 3.51 13.44 -6.19
C TYR A 241 2.62 12.40 -5.50
N VAL A 242 2.96 12.17 -4.23
CA VAL A 242 2.14 11.43 -3.26
C VAL A 242 1.74 12.38 -2.16
N ALA A 243 0.44 12.47 -1.84
CA ALA A 243 -0.04 13.25 -0.71
C ALA A 243 -0.27 12.37 0.52
N ILE A 244 0.11 12.87 1.67
CA ILE A 244 -0.07 12.24 2.98
C ILE A 244 -1.10 13.02 3.77
N TYR A 245 -2.14 12.31 4.25
CA TYR A 245 -3.21 12.83 5.09
C TYR A 245 -3.13 12.13 6.46
N ASP A 246 -2.78 12.89 7.48
CA ASP A 246 -2.59 12.36 8.83
C ASP A 246 -3.31 13.24 9.85
N HIS A 247 -4.46 12.79 10.31
CA HIS A 247 -5.26 13.52 11.30
C HIS A 247 -4.54 13.65 12.66
N SER A 248 -3.65 12.70 12.99
CA SER A 248 -2.89 12.71 14.24
C SER A 248 -1.82 13.81 14.30
N ARG A 249 -1.48 14.43 13.16
CA ARG A 249 -0.47 15.49 13.07
C ARG A 249 -1.12 16.79 12.63
N GLN A 250 -0.95 17.83 13.47
CA GLN A 250 -1.27 19.17 13.05
C GLN A 250 -0.18 19.65 12.09
N LEU A 251 -0.52 19.75 10.83
CA LEU A 251 0.22 20.55 9.88
C LEU A 251 0.00 22.02 10.27
N GLY A 252 0.94 22.93 9.94
CA GLY A 252 0.80 24.36 10.24
C GLY A 252 -0.54 24.93 9.77
N PRO A 253 -0.87 26.21 10.08
CA PRO A 253 -2.20 26.77 9.84
C PRO A 253 -2.74 26.49 8.43
N GLY A 254 -3.89 25.79 8.34
CA GLY A 254 -4.57 25.43 7.09
C GLY A 254 -4.03 24.19 6.35
N GLY A 255 -2.96 23.56 6.85
CA GLY A 255 -2.41 22.34 6.23
C GLY A 255 -3.28 21.11 6.51
N ARG A 256 -3.82 20.50 5.46
CA ARG A 256 -4.63 19.25 5.54
C ARG A 256 -3.87 18.04 5.04
N TYR A 257 -2.85 18.24 4.23
CA TYR A 257 -1.97 17.22 3.67
C TYR A 257 -0.63 17.86 3.29
N TYR A 258 0.36 17.03 3.03
CA TYR A 258 1.63 17.46 2.43
C TYR A 258 2.05 16.50 1.32
N LEU A 259 2.88 16.98 0.40
CA LEU A 259 3.31 16.25 -0.78
C LEU A 259 4.72 15.67 -0.58
N LEU A 260 4.89 14.45 -1.05
CA LEU A 260 6.17 13.78 -1.23
C LEU A 260 6.48 13.70 -2.73
N ALA A 261 7.72 13.97 -3.10
CA ALA A 261 8.22 13.90 -4.47
C ALA A 261 8.94 12.57 -4.74
N PRO A 262 9.20 12.21 -6.00
CA PRO A 262 10.06 11.07 -6.32
C PRO A 262 11.40 11.11 -5.58
N GLY A 263 11.80 9.97 -5.01
CA GLY A 263 12.97 9.84 -4.14
C GLY A 263 12.71 10.08 -2.65
N ASP A 264 11.63 10.77 -2.28
CA ASP A 264 11.24 10.90 -0.88
C ASP A 264 10.81 9.53 -0.32
N ARG A 265 11.04 9.35 0.99
CA ARG A 265 10.66 8.15 1.73
C ARG A 265 9.74 8.48 2.88
N TYR A 266 8.98 7.49 3.31
CA TYR A 266 8.04 7.64 4.41
C TYR A 266 7.98 6.38 5.28
N ASN A 267 7.97 6.57 6.58
CA ASN A 267 7.76 5.50 7.53
C ASN A 267 6.29 5.49 7.96
N LEU A 268 5.57 4.44 7.56
CA LEU A 268 4.14 4.26 7.81
C LEU A 268 3.80 4.15 9.31
N ARG A 269 4.68 3.51 10.09
CA ARG A 269 4.45 3.29 11.52
C ARG A 269 4.71 4.55 12.34
N THR A 270 5.85 5.22 12.10
CA THR A 270 6.20 6.45 12.82
C THR A 270 5.56 7.68 12.21
N ARG A 271 4.94 7.54 11.02
CA ARG A 271 4.32 8.61 10.25
C ARG A 271 5.29 9.75 9.96
N GLN A 272 6.54 9.42 9.60
CA GLN A 272 7.61 10.38 9.36
C GLN A 272 8.10 10.33 7.91
N ALA A 273 8.17 11.53 7.31
CA ALA A 273 8.73 11.73 5.98
C ALA A 273 10.24 11.99 6.04
N TYR A 274 10.96 11.45 5.04
CA TYR A 274 12.39 11.67 4.82
C TYR A 274 12.57 12.16 3.40
N ARG A 275 13.01 13.40 3.26
CA ARG A 275 13.29 14.00 1.95
C ARG A 275 14.74 13.78 1.58
N LEU A 276 14.99 13.56 0.29
CA LEU A 276 16.33 13.67 -0.24
C LEU A 276 16.82 15.10 0.00
N THR A 277 17.97 15.22 0.66
CA THR A 277 18.65 16.52 0.77
C THR A 277 19.20 16.84 -0.63
N MET A 278 18.41 17.49 -1.46
CA MET A 278 18.94 18.10 -2.67
C MET A 278 19.83 19.24 -2.22
N SER A 279 21.11 19.22 -2.64
CA SER A 279 21.95 20.42 -2.58
C SER A 279 21.34 21.44 -3.53
N VAL A 280 20.46 22.29 -3.01
CA VAL A 280 19.96 23.43 -3.78
C VAL A 280 21.15 24.37 -3.93
N GLU A 281 21.61 24.61 -5.18
CA GLU A 281 22.53 25.70 -5.42
C GLU A 281 21.90 26.99 -4.90
N PRO A 282 22.67 27.85 -4.19
CA PRO A 282 22.15 29.09 -3.62
C PRO A 282 21.43 29.93 -4.67
N PHE A 283 20.30 30.52 -4.31
CA PHE A 283 19.47 31.41 -5.14
C PHE A 283 20.25 32.54 -5.84
N GLU A 284 21.45 32.85 -5.40
CA GLU A 284 22.35 33.85 -5.95
C GLU A 284 22.74 33.65 -7.42
N ARG A 285 22.51 32.46 -7.99
CA ARG A 285 22.79 32.20 -9.42
C ARG A 285 21.59 32.36 -10.33
N ILE A 286 20.39 32.57 -9.82
CA ILE A 286 19.23 32.88 -10.66
C ILE A 286 19.36 34.35 -11.06
N LYS A 287 19.91 34.61 -12.22
CA LYS A 287 19.84 35.95 -12.83
C LYS A 287 18.37 36.25 -13.08
N GLN A 288 17.82 37.23 -12.35
CA GLN A 288 16.53 37.82 -12.69
C GLN A 288 16.73 38.60 -13.99
N GLU A 289 16.35 38.02 -15.10
CA GLU A 289 16.15 38.81 -16.30
C GLU A 289 14.92 39.71 -16.07
N PRO A 290 15.01 41.03 -16.31
CA PRO A 290 13.85 41.89 -16.16
C PRO A 290 12.76 41.42 -17.15
N TRP A 291 11.50 41.41 -16.68
CA TRP A 291 10.36 41.23 -17.56
C TRP A 291 10.48 42.15 -18.76
N PRO A 292 10.28 41.66 -19.99
CA PRO A 292 10.18 42.55 -21.14
C PRO A 292 8.99 43.49 -20.89
N GLU A 293 9.27 44.77 -20.89
CA GLU A 293 8.23 45.80 -20.86
C GLU A 293 7.33 45.62 -22.06
N ARG A 294 6.00 45.63 -21.83
CA ARG A 294 4.98 45.49 -22.88
C ARG A 294 4.89 46.78 -23.71
#